data_5bdc8f149f291cdfe169cbed5b1b18fe
#
_entry.id   5bdc8f149f291cdfe169cbed5b1b18fe
#
_cell.length_a   1.000
_cell.length_b   1.000
_cell.length_c   1.000
_cell.angle_alpha   90.00
_cell.angle_beta   90.00
_cell.angle_gamma   90.00
#
_symmetry.space_group_name_H-M   'P 1'
#
loop_
_entity.id
_entity.type
_entity.pdbx_description
1 polymer ?
#
loop_
_entity_poly.entity_id
_entity_poly.type
_entity_poly.pdbx_seq_one_letter_code
_entity_poly.pdbx_strand_id
1 'polypeptide(L)'
;MTDLVIRPLVAGEENLFDSMPDPLPQLRQVAYADGIAGGGYRPETTWVALRAGRLVGRAAWLLPPGAVGAPWLDRFDLDAEPEVGAELLRAAHEALGGAGLYYAALPAHWRRRPEVLAAVRAPMEAARLAGLVERGERLRCSWAGTPLPASSGRYDFRPPVDVAEINALVATIAEPDVLTGVEIARVVGGVDLATDPLAWLGENTEEWRIALTAGNPVGLVGTSGDACYPLLAYLGLLDEAARPELLAEAVRVLAAGGAREVIADVESHRVAVLAELERTGFRQLRSRVVFAPPTSQE
;
A
#
# COMPACT_ATOMS: atom_id res chain seq x y z
N MET A 1 1.98 0.99 41.26
CA MET A 1 1.38 0.64 39.93
C MET A 1 1.10 1.95 39.24
N THR A 2 1.78 2.25 38.16
CA THR A 2 1.55 3.45 37.35
C THR A 2 0.21 3.26 36.63
N ASP A 3 -0.69 4.22 36.82
CA ASP A 3 -2.06 4.18 36.27
C ASP A 3 -2.00 4.25 34.73
N LEU A 4 -2.10 3.11 34.05
CA LEU A 4 -2.19 3.01 32.61
C LEU A 4 -3.68 3.09 32.21
N VAL A 5 -4.03 4.08 31.41
CA VAL A 5 -5.37 4.26 30.88
C VAL A 5 -5.35 4.09 29.37
N ILE A 6 -6.13 3.16 28.84
CA ILE A 6 -6.32 2.92 27.40
C ILE A 6 -7.76 3.23 27.08
N ARG A 7 -8.00 4.11 26.10
CA ARG A 7 -9.32 4.54 25.70
C ARG A 7 -9.36 5.11 24.29
N PRO A 8 -10.54 5.20 23.66
CA PRO A 8 -10.70 6.00 22.47
C PRO A 8 -10.45 7.48 22.75
N LEU A 9 -10.04 8.22 21.72
CA LEU A 9 -9.94 9.68 21.78
C LEU A 9 -11.34 10.29 21.86
N VAL A 10 -11.45 11.39 22.59
CA VAL A 10 -12.72 12.15 22.65
C VAL A 10 -12.63 13.32 21.68
N ALA A 11 -13.74 13.67 21.05
CA ALA A 11 -13.79 14.84 20.15
C ALA A 11 -13.33 16.12 20.90
N GLY A 12 -12.44 16.87 20.29
CA GLY A 12 -11.80 18.05 20.89
C GLY A 12 -10.45 17.75 21.57
N GLU A 13 -10.02 16.47 21.63
CA GLU A 13 -8.73 16.06 22.17
C GLU A 13 -7.65 15.87 21.07
N GLU A 14 -7.79 16.45 19.89
CA GLU A 14 -6.83 16.31 18.77
C GLU A 14 -5.42 16.74 19.20
N ASN A 15 -5.34 17.79 20.04
CA ASN A 15 -4.06 18.26 20.60
C ASN A 15 -3.39 17.22 21.50
N LEU A 16 -4.16 16.35 22.18
CA LEU A 16 -3.60 15.26 22.96
C LEU A 16 -2.92 14.24 22.03
N PHE A 17 -3.58 13.88 20.94
CA PHE A 17 -3.00 12.97 19.94
C PHE A 17 -1.70 13.54 19.35
N ASP A 18 -1.68 14.82 19.01
CA ASP A 18 -0.52 15.52 18.43
C ASP A 18 0.56 15.88 19.47
N SER A 19 0.31 15.69 20.77
CA SER A 19 1.31 15.96 21.83
C SER A 19 2.50 14.98 21.83
N MET A 20 2.35 13.80 21.23
CA MET A 20 3.46 12.87 21.01
C MET A 20 4.19 13.27 19.72
N PRO A 21 5.53 13.50 19.77
CA PRO A 21 6.31 13.74 18.57
C PRO A 21 6.17 12.60 17.58
N ASP A 22 6.06 12.93 16.29
CA ASP A 22 6.05 11.91 15.24
C ASP A 22 7.47 11.33 15.09
N PRO A 23 7.67 10.01 15.25
CA PRO A 23 8.99 9.41 15.13
C PRO A 23 9.55 9.43 13.70
N LEU A 24 8.68 9.55 12.69
CA LEU A 24 9.03 9.60 11.26
C LEU A 24 8.26 10.71 10.54
N PRO A 25 8.50 12.00 10.91
CA PRO A 25 7.68 13.12 10.43
C PRO A 25 7.70 13.29 8.91
N GLN A 26 8.78 12.87 8.23
CA GLN A 26 8.90 12.94 6.77
C GLN A 26 7.91 12.02 6.03
N LEU A 27 7.27 11.08 6.70
CA LEU A 27 6.26 10.19 6.12
C LEU A 27 4.83 10.70 6.33
N ARG A 28 4.65 11.68 7.20
CA ARG A 28 3.34 12.25 7.53
C ARG A 28 3.07 13.47 6.65
N GLN A 29 2.22 13.28 5.66
CA GLN A 29 1.85 14.37 4.74
C GLN A 29 0.72 15.23 5.30
N VAL A 30 -0.11 14.68 6.20
CA VAL A 30 -1.31 15.33 6.74
C VAL A 30 -1.26 15.28 8.26
N ALA A 31 -1.48 16.41 8.93
CA ALA A 31 -1.66 16.46 10.38
C ALA A 31 -2.91 15.65 10.78
N TYR A 32 -2.96 15.16 12.02
CA TYR A 32 -4.11 14.37 12.48
C TYR A 32 -5.40 15.18 12.44
N ALA A 33 -5.35 16.45 12.89
CA ALA A 33 -6.50 17.35 12.87
C ALA A 33 -7.05 17.59 11.45
N ASP A 34 -6.17 17.70 10.45
CA ASP A 34 -6.57 17.84 9.04
C ASP A 34 -7.21 16.55 8.52
N GLY A 35 -6.72 15.40 8.96
CA GLY A 35 -7.30 14.09 8.65
C GLY A 35 -8.69 13.89 9.26
N ILE A 36 -8.93 14.41 10.48
CA ILE A 36 -10.26 14.49 11.09
C ILE A 36 -11.18 15.40 10.27
N ALA A 37 -10.71 16.62 9.95
CA ALA A 37 -11.48 17.57 9.16
C ALA A 37 -11.84 17.03 7.77
N GLY A 38 -10.94 16.25 7.16
CA GLY A 38 -11.16 15.56 5.89
C GLY A 38 -12.00 14.28 5.99
N GLY A 39 -12.40 13.87 7.20
CA GLY A 39 -13.24 12.68 7.45
C GLY A 39 -12.52 11.34 7.28
N GLY A 40 -11.20 11.33 7.10
CA GLY A 40 -10.40 10.11 7.01
C GLY A 40 -10.17 9.43 8.35
N TYR A 41 -9.96 10.23 9.41
CA TYR A 41 -9.92 9.76 10.79
C TYR A 41 -11.18 10.16 11.54
N ARG A 42 -11.45 9.44 12.64
CA ARG A 42 -12.58 9.72 13.55
C ARG A 42 -12.13 9.49 14.99
N PRO A 43 -12.63 10.26 15.98
CA PRO A 43 -12.26 10.06 17.37
C PRO A 43 -12.52 8.64 17.87
N GLU A 44 -13.65 8.04 17.51
CA GLU A 44 -14.06 6.69 17.90
C GLU A 44 -13.17 5.58 17.28
N THR A 45 -12.49 5.86 16.17
CA THR A 45 -11.49 4.97 15.55
C THR A 45 -10.05 5.40 15.84
N THR A 46 -9.85 6.25 16.86
CA THR A 46 -8.53 6.70 17.30
C THR A 46 -8.39 6.40 18.79
N TRP A 47 -7.28 5.76 19.16
CA TRP A 47 -7.06 5.27 20.52
C TRP A 47 -5.77 5.79 21.09
N VAL A 48 -5.74 5.98 22.40
CA VAL A 48 -4.61 6.49 23.16
C VAL A 48 -4.32 5.63 24.38
N ALA A 49 -3.01 5.50 24.69
CA ALA A 49 -2.53 4.95 25.94
C ALA A 49 -1.88 6.08 26.75
N LEU A 50 -2.35 6.29 27.97
CA LEU A 50 -1.89 7.33 28.88
C LEU A 50 -1.26 6.69 30.11
N ARG A 51 -0.07 7.16 30.52
CA ARG A 51 0.58 6.76 31.77
C ARG A 51 0.77 8.02 32.62
N ALA A 52 0.11 8.05 33.80
CA ALA A 52 0.09 9.24 34.65
C ALA A 52 -0.32 10.53 33.90
N GLY A 53 -1.33 10.43 33.02
CA GLY A 53 -1.84 11.53 32.22
C GLY A 53 -0.99 11.91 30.99
N ARG A 54 0.20 11.32 30.80
CA ARG A 54 1.04 11.55 29.61
C ARG A 54 0.74 10.52 28.53
N LEU A 55 0.63 10.98 27.29
CA LEU A 55 0.48 10.11 26.13
C LEU A 55 1.76 9.27 25.92
N VAL A 56 1.62 7.94 25.91
CA VAL A 56 2.72 6.99 25.72
C VAL A 56 2.47 6.04 24.54
N GLY A 57 1.27 6.06 23.96
CA GLY A 57 0.93 5.33 22.74
C GLY A 57 -0.29 5.93 22.07
N ARG A 58 -0.28 5.91 20.75
CA ARG A 58 -1.42 6.36 19.94
C ARG A 58 -1.61 5.47 18.72
N ALA A 59 -2.85 5.23 18.36
CA ALA A 59 -3.23 4.45 17.20
C ALA A 59 -4.45 5.10 16.51
N ALA A 60 -4.41 5.25 15.19
CA ALA A 60 -5.52 5.79 14.42
C ALA A 60 -5.78 4.94 13.19
N TRP A 61 -7.04 4.54 13.05
CA TRP A 61 -7.53 3.78 11.90
C TRP A 61 -8.08 4.73 10.86
N LEU A 62 -7.65 4.54 9.63
CA LEU A 62 -8.04 5.33 8.46
C LEU A 62 -9.15 4.60 7.70
N LEU A 63 -10.19 5.33 7.37
CA LEU A 63 -11.19 4.96 6.37
C LEU A 63 -11.49 6.20 5.52
N PRO A 64 -11.02 6.28 4.29
CA PRO A 64 -11.27 7.43 3.42
C PRO A 64 -12.77 7.69 3.23
N PRO A 65 -13.21 8.95 3.09
CA PRO A 65 -14.60 9.26 2.79
C PRO A 65 -15.08 8.54 1.53
N GLY A 66 -16.26 7.91 1.65
CA GLY A 66 -16.85 7.12 0.55
C GLY A 66 -16.27 5.71 0.38
N ALA A 67 -15.19 5.34 1.08
CA ALA A 67 -14.71 3.97 1.08
C ALA A 67 -15.67 3.05 1.83
N VAL A 68 -15.84 1.85 1.30
CA VAL A 68 -16.64 0.77 1.92
C VAL A 68 -15.66 -0.26 2.50
N GLY A 69 -15.96 -0.79 3.68
CA GLY A 69 -15.16 -1.83 4.33
C GLY A 69 -14.63 -1.44 5.70
N ALA A 70 -13.72 -2.24 6.24
CA ALA A 70 -13.11 -2.00 7.54
C ALA A 70 -11.98 -0.97 7.46
N PRO A 71 -11.85 -0.06 8.43
CA PRO A 71 -10.71 0.83 8.50
C PRO A 71 -9.43 0.04 8.75
N TRP A 72 -8.31 0.53 8.23
CA TRP A 72 -7.00 -0.04 8.52
C TRP A 72 -6.19 0.85 9.46
N LEU A 73 -5.35 0.25 10.28
CA LEU A 73 -4.43 0.97 11.16
C LEU A 73 -3.37 1.69 10.29
N ASP A 74 -3.42 3.01 10.28
CA ASP A 74 -2.55 3.88 9.49
C ASP A 74 -1.46 4.55 10.35
N ARG A 75 -1.83 4.98 11.57
CA ARG A 75 -0.89 5.56 12.52
C ARG A 75 -0.81 4.69 13.76
N PHE A 76 0.40 4.31 14.12
CA PHE A 76 0.68 3.63 15.36
C PHE A 76 2.07 4.01 15.85
N ASP A 77 2.10 4.81 16.89
CA ASP A 77 3.33 5.32 17.52
C ASP A 77 3.33 4.95 18.99
N LEU A 78 4.50 4.62 19.52
CA LEU A 78 4.66 4.11 20.88
C LEU A 78 5.95 4.66 21.53
N ASP A 79 5.79 5.29 22.69
CA ASP A 79 6.87 5.73 23.60
C ASP A 79 6.76 4.97 24.93
N ALA A 80 6.68 3.64 24.83
CA ALA A 80 6.58 2.70 25.93
C ALA A 80 7.04 1.31 25.50
N GLU A 81 6.94 0.35 26.41
CA GLU A 81 7.22 -1.06 26.17
C GLU A 81 6.19 -1.63 25.14
N PRO A 82 6.59 -2.59 24.28
CA PRO A 82 5.69 -3.19 23.28
C PRO A 82 4.39 -3.75 23.86
N GLU A 83 4.41 -4.23 25.09
CA GLU A 83 3.24 -4.78 25.81
C GLU A 83 2.13 -3.73 25.94
N VAL A 84 2.49 -2.48 26.23
CA VAL A 84 1.52 -1.36 26.32
C VAL A 84 0.85 -1.11 24.98
N GLY A 85 1.65 -1.13 23.91
CA GLY A 85 1.12 -1.02 22.56
C GLY A 85 0.22 -2.18 22.16
N ALA A 86 0.58 -3.40 22.59
CA ALA A 86 -0.24 -4.59 22.35
C ALA A 86 -1.59 -4.52 23.11
N GLU A 87 -1.60 -4.01 24.35
CA GLU A 87 -2.83 -3.78 25.10
C GLU A 87 -3.71 -2.72 24.41
N LEU A 88 -3.10 -1.62 23.94
CA LEU A 88 -3.78 -0.58 23.17
C LEU A 88 -4.46 -1.15 21.92
N LEU A 89 -3.72 -1.94 21.13
CA LEU A 89 -4.26 -2.55 19.90
C LEU A 89 -5.38 -3.56 20.22
N ARG A 90 -5.21 -4.42 21.24
CA ARG A 90 -6.26 -5.40 21.61
C ARG A 90 -7.56 -4.71 22.05
N ALA A 91 -7.46 -3.68 22.90
CA ALA A 91 -8.62 -2.92 23.33
C ALA A 91 -9.34 -2.24 22.16
N ALA A 92 -8.56 -1.65 21.24
CA ALA A 92 -9.12 -1.04 20.05
C ALA A 92 -9.75 -2.08 19.11
N HIS A 93 -9.10 -3.20 18.85
CA HIS A 93 -9.63 -4.27 17.99
C HIS A 93 -10.93 -4.85 18.53
N GLU A 94 -11.04 -5.05 19.85
CA GLU A 94 -12.27 -5.50 20.50
C GLU A 94 -13.41 -4.50 20.27
N ALA A 95 -13.17 -3.22 20.47
CA ALA A 95 -14.16 -2.16 20.30
C ALA A 95 -14.55 -1.92 18.83
N LEU A 96 -13.62 -2.13 17.90
CA LEU A 96 -13.86 -1.95 16.46
C LEU A 96 -14.43 -3.20 15.77
N GLY A 97 -14.66 -4.29 16.52
CA GLY A 97 -15.25 -5.52 15.99
C GLY A 97 -14.25 -6.48 15.34
N GLY A 98 -12.96 -6.30 15.57
CA GLY A 98 -11.89 -7.19 15.12
C GLY A 98 -10.62 -6.47 14.69
N ALA A 99 -9.57 -7.26 14.54
CA ALA A 99 -8.30 -6.77 14.02
C ALA A 99 -8.38 -6.55 12.50
N GLY A 100 -7.91 -5.41 12.05
CA GLY A 100 -7.78 -5.06 10.63
C GLY A 100 -6.34 -5.10 10.14
N LEU A 101 -6.12 -4.63 8.91
CA LEU A 101 -4.79 -4.41 8.36
C LEU A 101 -4.05 -3.33 9.15
N TYR A 102 -2.75 -3.50 9.31
CA TYR A 102 -1.83 -2.45 9.74
C TYR A 102 -0.76 -2.23 8.67
N TYR A 103 -0.65 -1.01 8.19
CA TYR A 103 0.37 -0.57 7.27
C TYR A 103 1.44 0.26 7.99
N ALA A 104 2.53 -0.39 8.37
CA ALA A 104 3.68 0.32 8.90
C ALA A 104 4.42 1.03 7.75
N ALA A 105 4.14 2.32 7.59
CA ALA A 105 4.80 3.16 6.58
C ALA A 105 6.22 3.50 7.02
N LEU A 106 7.20 3.32 6.11
CA LEU A 106 8.62 3.41 6.37
C LEU A 106 9.33 4.14 5.23
N PRO A 107 10.42 4.86 5.48
CA PRO A 107 11.21 5.45 4.40
C PRO A 107 11.88 4.38 3.54
N ALA A 108 12.30 4.77 2.33
CA ALA A 108 13.10 3.90 1.48
C ALA A 108 14.34 3.38 2.23
N HIS A 109 14.68 2.12 1.96
CA HIS A 109 15.87 1.45 2.53
C HIS A 109 15.96 1.50 4.07
N TRP A 110 14.84 1.54 4.77
CA TRP A 110 14.72 1.73 6.21
C TRP A 110 15.56 0.74 7.05
N ARG A 111 15.75 -0.50 6.56
CA ARG A 111 16.58 -1.51 7.27
C ARG A 111 18.05 -1.14 7.38
N ARG A 112 18.53 -0.15 6.58
CA ARG A 112 19.89 0.38 6.62
C ARG A 112 20.01 1.64 7.49
N ARG A 113 18.91 2.05 8.15
CA ARG A 113 18.78 3.30 8.91
C ARG A 113 18.53 2.98 10.39
N PRO A 114 19.59 2.98 11.24
CA PRO A 114 19.48 2.60 12.66
C PRO A 114 18.43 3.41 13.43
N GLU A 115 18.31 4.71 13.13
CA GLU A 115 17.34 5.61 13.76
C GLU A 115 15.90 5.21 13.44
N VAL A 116 15.63 4.73 12.21
CA VAL A 116 14.31 4.26 11.79
C VAL A 116 14.01 2.92 12.45
N LEU A 117 14.99 1.99 12.45
CA LEU A 117 14.84 0.70 13.13
C LEU A 117 14.49 0.88 14.61
N ALA A 118 15.15 1.82 15.28
CA ALA A 118 14.85 2.13 16.69
C ALA A 118 13.42 2.66 16.86
N ALA A 119 12.96 3.53 15.97
CA ALA A 119 11.62 4.14 16.03
C ALA A 119 10.48 3.14 15.82
N VAL A 120 10.68 2.11 14.96
CA VAL A 120 9.60 1.21 14.54
C VAL A 120 9.60 -0.14 15.26
N ARG A 121 10.66 -0.46 15.99
CA ARG A 121 10.81 -1.75 16.66
C ARG A 121 9.67 -2.03 17.64
N ALA A 122 9.41 -1.10 18.56
CA ALA A 122 8.38 -1.27 19.58
C ALA A 122 6.96 -1.34 18.99
N PRO A 123 6.53 -0.45 18.07
CA PRO A 123 5.24 -0.59 17.38
C PRO A 123 5.07 -1.91 16.63
N MET A 124 6.08 -2.37 15.87
CA MET A 124 5.98 -3.64 15.13
C MET A 124 5.91 -4.85 16.07
N GLU A 125 6.67 -4.84 17.16
CA GLU A 125 6.60 -5.90 18.18
C GLU A 125 5.24 -5.89 18.88
N ALA A 126 4.72 -4.72 19.23
CA ALA A 126 3.38 -4.57 19.78
C ALA A 126 2.28 -5.14 18.85
N ALA A 127 2.41 -4.92 17.55
CA ALA A 127 1.48 -5.49 16.57
C ALA A 127 1.52 -7.03 16.58
N ARG A 128 2.71 -7.64 16.65
CA ARG A 128 2.86 -9.11 16.77
C ARG A 128 2.28 -9.63 18.09
N LEU A 129 2.59 -8.97 19.20
CA LEU A 129 2.04 -9.31 20.51
C LEU A 129 0.51 -9.15 20.56
N ALA A 130 -0.06 -8.25 19.76
CA ALA A 130 -1.51 -8.10 19.62
C ALA A 130 -2.16 -9.17 18.73
N GLY A 131 -1.37 -10.09 18.16
CA GLY A 131 -1.85 -11.20 17.33
C GLY A 131 -1.87 -10.92 15.83
N LEU A 132 -1.30 -9.80 15.38
CA LEU A 132 -1.14 -9.56 13.94
C LEU A 132 0.08 -10.32 13.39
N VAL A 133 -0.05 -10.85 12.19
CA VAL A 133 1.00 -11.56 11.46
C VAL A 133 1.58 -10.66 10.38
N GLU A 134 2.91 -10.57 10.31
CA GLU A 134 3.60 -9.87 9.23
C GLU A 134 3.44 -10.66 7.93
N ARG A 135 2.83 -10.05 6.92
CA ARG A 135 2.53 -10.66 5.62
C ARG A 135 3.59 -10.39 4.57
N GLY A 136 4.37 -9.36 4.76
CA GLY A 136 5.45 -8.98 3.85
C GLY A 136 5.69 -7.48 3.80
N GLU A 137 6.55 -7.10 2.87
CA GLU A 137 6.89 -5.70 2.63
C GLU A 137 6.61 -5.35 1.17
N ARG A 138 5.95 -4.21 0.96
CA ARG A 138 5.76 -3.60 -0.36
C ARG A 138 6.60 -2.35 -0.49
N LEU A 139 7.25 -2.22 -1.64
CA LEU A 139 8.06 -1.05 -1.98
C LEU A 139 7.25 -0.15 -2.91
N ARG A 140 7.00 1.08 -2.49
CA ARG A 140 6.45 2.09 -3.39
C ARG A 140 7.57 2.68 -4.20
N CYS A 141 7.49 2.51 -5.51
CA CYS A 141 8.40 3.06 -6.48
C CYS A 141 7.69 4.15 -7.28
N SER A 142 8.44 5.20 -7.67
CA SER A 142 7.94 6.30 -8.49
C SER A 142 8.86 6.54 -9.67
N TRP A 143 8.26 6.75 -10.84
CA TRP A 143 8.88 7.37 -12.00
C TRP A 143 8.42 8.83 -12.07
N ALA A 144 9.36 9.75 -12.27
CA ALA A 144 9.12 11.19 -12.29
C ALA A 144 9.80 11.87 -13.49
N GLY A 145 9.42 11.46 -14.69
CA GLY A 145 9.91 12.10 -15.93
C GLY A 145 11.32 11.68 -16.37
N THR A 146 11.90 10.62 -15.79
CA THR A 146 13.17 10.06 -16.29
C THR A 146 13.00 9.56 -17.71
N PRO A 147 13.98 9.77 -18.63
CA PRO A 147 13.92 9.23 -19.98
C PRO A 147 13.72 7.72 -19.98
N LEU A 148 12.74 7.25 -20.74
CA LEU A 148 12.44 5.83 -20.87
C LEU A 148 13.39 5.15 -21.86
N PRO A 149 13.67 3.85 -21.69
CA PRO A 149 14.40 3.06 -22.66
C PRO A 149 13.75 3.14 -24.04
N ALA A 150 14.56 3.15 -25.09
CA ALA A 150 14.06 3.08 -26.45
C ALA A 150 13.39 1.71 -26.70
N SER A 151 12.34 1.69 -27.52
CA SER A 151 11.74 0.42 -27.97
C SER A 151 12.72 -0.32 -28.88
N SER A 152 12.83 -1.63 -28.71
CA SER A 152 13.60 -2.48 -29.62
C SER A 152 12.90 -2.70 -30.97
N GLY A 153 11.60 -2.40 -31.05
CA GLY A 153 10.77 -2.73 -32.22
C GLY A 153 10.40 -4.22 -32.32
N ARG A 154 10.71 -5.02 -31.30
CA ARG A 154 10.36 -6.46 -31.29
C ARG A 154 8.88 -6.70 -31.00
N TYR A 155 8.24 -5.79 -30.25
CA TYR A 155 6.87 -5.92 -29.82
C TYR A 155 6.01 -4.79 -30.41
N ASP A 156 4.80 -5.18 -30.82
CA ASP A 156 3.74 -4.23 -31.11
C ASP A 156 2.87 -4.06 -29.84
N PHE A 157 2.35 -2.84 -29.64
CA PHE A 157 1.50 -2.54 -28.48
C PHE A 157 0.16 -1.99 -28.94
N ARG A 158 -0.92 -2.49 -28.32
CA ARG A 158 -2.25 -1.94 -28.55
C ARG A 158 -3.09 -1.95 -27.27
N PRO A 159 -4.14 -1.13 -27.19
CA PRO A 159 -5.14 -1.29 -26.14
C PRO A 159 -5.90 -2.62 -26.32
N PRO A 160 -6.48 -3.17 -25.24
CA PRO A 160 -7.48 -4.25 -25.34
C PRO A 160 -8.67 -3.81 -26.17
N VAL A 161 -9.30 -4.74 -26.86
CA VAL A 161 -10.54 -4.47 -27.63
C VAL A 161 -11.72 -4.28 -26.66
N ASP A 162 -11.78 -5.10 -25.61
CA ASP A 162 -12.80 -5.08 -24.58
C ASP A 162 -12.33 -5.75 -23.28
N VAL A 163 -13.19 -5.75 -22.28
CA VAL A 163 -12.99 -6.41 -20.99
C VAL A 163 -12.86 -7.94 -21.14
N ALA A 164 -13.54 -8.53 -22.10
CA ALA A 164 -13.50 -10.00 -22.30
C ALA A 164 -12.10 -10.45 -22.77
N GLU A 165 -11.43 -9.65 -23.60
CA GLU A 165 -10.04 -9.93 -24.01
C GLU A 165 -9.08 -9.88 -22.82
N ILE A 166 -9.23 -8.89 -21.91
CA ILE A 166 -8.42 -8.81 -20.70
C ILE A 166 -8.62 -10.07 -19.85
N ASN A 167 -9.88 -10.43 -19.57
CA ASN A 167 -10.20 -11.59 -18.74
C ASN A 167 -9.66 -12.90 -19.34
N ALA A 168 -9.74 -13.04 -20.68
CA ALA A 168 -9.17 -14.17 -21.37
C ALA A 168 -7.64 -14.27 -21.21
N LEU A 169 -6.93 -13.14 -21.30
CA LEU A 169 -5.47 -13.09 -21.08
C LEU A 169 -5.12 -13.36 -19.62
N VAL A 170 -5.80 -12.72 -18.67
CA VAL A 170 -5.60 -12.93 -17.22
C VAL A 170 -5.74 -14.42 -16.88
N ALA A 171 -6.73 -15.11 -17.43
CA ALA A 171 -6.94 -16.53 -17.21
C ALA A 171 -5.81 -17.44 -17.72
N THR A 172 -4.96 -16.94 -18.63
CA THR A 172 -3.81 -17.69 -19.18
C THR A 172 -2.49 -17.38 -18.46
N ILE A 173 -2.43 -16.31 -17.67
CA ILE A 173 -1.23 -15.88 -16.97
C ILE A 173 -1.16 -16.58 -15.61
N ALA A 174 -0.13 -17.41 -15.40
CA ALA A 174 0.00 -18.21 -14.20
C ALA A 174 0.40 -17.39 -12.95
N GLU A 175 1.35 -16.49 -13.11
CA GLU A 175 1.92 -15.72 -11.99
C GLU A 175 2.05 -14.22 -12.36
N PRO A 176 0.96 -13.45 -12.31
CA PRO A 176 1.05 -12.03 -12.58
C PRO A 176 1.78 -11.28 -11.46
N ASP A 177 2.42 -10.18 -11.82
CA ASP A 177 2.92 -9.21 -10.87
C ASP A 177 1.82 -8.17 -10.60
N VAL A 178 1.29 -8.16 -9.38
CA VAL A 178 0.31 -7.15 -8.96
C VAL A 178 1.06 -5.97 -8.35
N LEU A 179 0.97 -4.82 -8.99
CA LEU A 179 1.76 -3.61 -8.71
C LEU A 179 0.95 -2.56 -7.91
N THR A 180 -0.05 -3.01 -7.17
CA THR A 180 -0.92 -2.17 -6.32
C THR A 180 -1.23 -2.88 -5.00
N GLY A 181 -2.11 -2.31 -4.16
CA GLY A 181 -2.42 -2.80 -2.81
C GLY A 181 -3.28 -4.06 -2.80
N VAL A 182 -2.68 -5.23 -2.98
CA VAL A 182 -3.34 -6.56 -2.99
C VAL A 182 -4.10 -6.82 -1.69
N GLU A 183 -3.50 -6.46 -0.56
CA GLU A 183 -4.05 -6.76 0.76
C GLU A 183 -5.35 -6.01 1.02
N ILE A 184 -5.43 -4.73 0.61
CA ILE A 184 -6.66 -3.94 0.71
C ILE A 184 -7.74 -4.52 -0.19
N ALA A 185 -7.43 -4.86 -1.44
CA ALA A 185 -8.38 -5.45 -2.37
C ALA A 185 -8.96 -6.76 -1.79
N ARG A 186 -8.11 -7.60 -1.21
CA ARG A 186 -8.53 -8.88 -0.63
C ARG A 186 -9.34 -8.71 0.66
N VAL A 187 -8.88 -7.89 1.61
CA VAL A 187 -9.51 -7.78 2.95
C VAL A 187 -10.76 -6.92 2.90
N VAL A 188 -10.76 -5.82 2.12
CA VAL A 188 -11.88 -4.89 2.02
C VAL A 188 -12.86 -5.30 0.93
N GLY A 189 -12.35 -5.68 -0.25
CA GLY A 189 -13.17 -5.99 -1.42
C GLY A 189 -13.44 -7.48 -1.63
N GLY A 190 -12.72 -8.37 -0.93
CA GLY A 190 -12.79 -9.82 -1.20
C GLY A 190 -12.25 -10.22 -2.58
N VAL A 191 -11.45 -9.34 -3.22
CA VAL A 191 -10.96 -9.50 -4.59
C VAL A 191 -9.54 -10.02 -4.60
N ASP A 192 -9.27 -11.04 -5.42
CA ASP A 192 -7.91 -11.46 -5.76
C ASP A 192 -7.48 -10.80 -7.07
N LEU A 193 -6.62 -9.79 -6.95
CA LEU A 193 -6.12 -9.02 -8.09
C LEU A 193 -5.29 -9.84 -9.09
N ALA A 194 -4.79 -11.00 -8.70
CA ALA A 194 -4.07 -11.87 -9.61
C ALA A 194 -4.99 -12.52 -10.65
N THR A 195 -6.23 -12.81 -10.27
CA THR A 195 -7.20 -13.53 -11.09
C THR A 195 -8.37 -12.67 -11.57
N ASP A 196 -8.68 -11.60 -10.84
CA ASP A 196 -9.79 -10.70 -11.15
C ASP A 196 -9.41 -9.22 -10.88
N PRO A 197 -8.43 -8.67 -11.65
CA PRO A 197 -7.98 -7.31 -11.42
C PRO A 197 -9.05 -6.26 -11.67
N LEU A 198 -9.96 -6.47 -12.62
CA LEU A 198 -10.96 -5.48 -13.01
C LEU A 198 -12.05 -5.29 -11.95
N ALA A 199 -12.35 -6.30 -11.13
CA ALA A 199 -13.29 -6.18 -10.03
C ALA A 199 -12.89 -5.12 -8.99
N TRP A 200 -11.60 -4.77 -8.94
CA TRP A 200 -11.06 -3.72 -8.07
C TRP A 200 -10.60 -2.46 -8.81
N LEU A 201 -9.93 -2.65 -9.97
CA LEU A 201 -9.34 -1.55 -10.73
C LEU A 201 -10.36 -0.83 -11.62
N GLY A 202 -11.54 -1.42 -11.80
CA GLY A 202 -12.59 -0.91 -12.64
C GLY A 202 -12.40 -1.22 -14.14
N GLU A 203 -13.41 -0.88 -14.93
CA GLU A 203 -13.48 -1.23 -16.34
C GLU A 203 -12.89 -0.16 -17.28
N ASN A 204 -12.29 0.90 -16.73
CA ASN A 204 -11.59 1.88 -17.57
C ASN A 204 -10.21 1.33 -17.97
N THR A 205 -10.17 0.74 -19.16
CA THR A 205 -9.01 0.01 -19.67
C THR A 205 -8.34 0.69 -20.87
N GLU A 206 -8.67 1.94 -21.16
CA GLU A 206 -8.13 2.69 -22.31
C GLU A 206 -6.59 2.82 -22.28
N GLU A 207 -6.03 2.89 -21.08
CA GLU A 207 -4.59 3.00 -20.87
C GLU A 207 -3.88 1.64 -20.72
N TRP A 208 -4.64 0.54 -20.67
CA TRP A 208 -4.05 -0.80 -20.65
C TRP A 208 -3.39 -1.12 -21.99
N ARG A 209 -2.35 -1.97 -21.97
CA ARG A 209 -1.65 -2.38 -23.18
C ARG A 209 -1.41 -3.88 -23.21
N ILE A 210 -1.63 -4.44 -24.41
CA ILE A 210 -1.25 -5.80 -24.75
C ILE A 210 -0.01 -5.72 -25.61
N ALA A 211 1.03 -6.46 -25.25
CA ALA A 211 2.21 -6.65 -26.08
C ALA A 211 2.00 -7.84 -27.01
N LEU A 212 2.37 -7.67 -28.26
CA LEU A 212 2.21 -8.66 -29.33
C LEU A 212 3.58 -8.97 -29.96
N THR A 213 3.78 -10.24 -30.33
CA THR A 213 4.87 -10.67 -31.21
C THR A 213 4.24 -11.45 -32.39
N ALA A 214 4.48 -10.98 -33.62
CA ALA A 214 3.86 -11.56 -34.82
C ALA A 214 2.33 -11.74 -34.69
N GLY A 215 1.68 -10.76 -34.06
CA GLY A 215 0.23 -10.74 -33.86
C GLY A 215 -0.29 -11.57 -32.69
N ASN A 216 0.57 -12.30 -31.99
CA ASN A 216 0.17 -13.12 -30.83
C ASN A 216 0.43 -12.37 -29.53
N PRO A 217 -0.50 -12.36 -28.56
CA PRO A 217 -0.30 -11.78 -27.24
C PRO A 217 0.85 -12.44 -26.49
N VAL A 218 1.74 -11.65 -25.89
CA VAL A 218 2.87 -12.10 -25.07
C VAL A 218 2.90 -11.46 -23.70
N GLY A 219 2.04 -10.48 -23.44
CA GLY A 219 1.90 -9.87 -22.13
C GLY A 219 0.82 -8.79 -22.10
N LEU A 220 0.42 -8.46 -20.88
CA LEU A 220 -0.60 -7.45 -20.58
C LEU A 220 -0.12 -6.58 -19.43
N VAL A 221 -0.24 -5.27 -19.57
CA VAL A 221 -0.04 -4.33 -18.45
C VAL A 221 -1.33 -3.54 -18.21
N GLY A 222 -1.75 -3.50 -16.96
CA GLY A 222 -2.90 -2.75 -16.48
C GLY A 222 -2.46 -1.51 -15.70
N THR A 223 -3.16 -0.42 -15.94
CA THR A 223 -3.00 0.85 -15.23
C THR A 223 -4.25 1.15 -14.44
N SER A 224 -4.10 1.98 -13.41
CA SER A 224 -5.21 2.53 -12.65
C SER A 224 -4.81 3.92 -12.16
N GLY A 225 -5.77 4.67 -11.65
CA GLY A 225 -5.51 5.95 -10.99
C GLY A 225 -6.05 5.91 -9.56
N ASP A 226 -5.36 6.57 -8.65
CA ASP A 226 -5.96 7.01 -7.41
C ASP A 226 -6.21 8.52 -7.47
N ALA A 227 -6.71 9.10 -6.37
CA ALA A 227 -6.98 10.55 -6.30
C ALA A 227 -5.71 11.42 -6.46
N CYS A 228 -4.52 10.83 -6.39
CA CYS A 228 -3.24 11.54 -6.36
C CYS A 228 -2.40 11.31 -7.61
N TYR A 229 -2.30 10.05 -8.12
CA TYR A 229 -1.40 9.72 -9.25
C TYR A 229 -1.80 8.45 -9.99
N PRO A 230 -1.42 8.35 -11.29
CA PRO A 230 -1.54 7.12 -12.06
C PRO A 230 -0.67 6.00 -11.48
N LEU A 231 -1.19 4.79 -11.55
CA LEU A 231 -0.54 3.58 -11.06
C LEU A 231 -0.28 2.60 -12.20
N LEU A 232 0.88 1.96 -12.19
CA LEU A 232 1.00 0.63 -12.77
C LEU A 232 0.36 -0.34 -11.77
N ALA A 233 -0.67 -1.07 -12.19
CA ALA A 233 -1.48 -1.85 -11.28
C ALA A 233 -1.34 -3.36 -11.47
N TYR A 234 -1.15 -3.81 -12.71
CA TYR A 234 -1.09 -5.23 -13.08
C TYR A 234 -0.06 -5.45 -14.19
N LEU A 235 0.70 -6.51 -14.10
CA LEU A 235 1.63 -6.97 -15.14
C LEU A 235 1.54 -8.48 -15.28
N GLY A 236 0.98 -8.94 -16.39
CA GLY A 236 0.90 -10.35 -16.73
C GLY A 236 1.79 -10.66 -17.94
N LEU A 237 2.59 -11.70 -17.87
CA LEU A 237 3.53 -12.07 -18.93
C LEU A 237 3.30 -13.52 -19.36
N LEU A 238 3.24 -13.71 -20.69
CA LEU A 238 3.32 -15.01 -21.36
C LEU A 238 4.73 -15.24 -21.91
N ASP A 239 5.46 -14.14 -22.20
CA ASP A 239 6.90 -14.12 -22.51
C ASP A 239 7.59 -13.13 -21.56
N GLU A 240 8.41 -13.63 -20.65
CA GLU A 240 9.18 -12.83 -19.69
C GLU A 240 10.06 -11.74 -20.35
N ALA A 241 10.50 -11.97 -21.60
CA ALA A 241 11.31 -11.01 -22.34
C ALA A 241 10.54 -9.74 -22.72
N ALA A 242 9.20 -9.74 -22.66
CA ALA A 242 8.36 -8.56 -22.93
C ALA A 242 8.31 -7.57 -21.74
N ARG A 243 8.70 -7.99 -20.52
CA ARG A 243 8.59 -7.17 -19.29
C ARG A 243 9.17 -5.76 -19.45
N PRO A 244 10.42 -5.57 -19.91
CA PRO A 244 11.03 -4.24 -19.99
C PRO A 244 10.25 -3.27 -20.86
N GLU A 245 9.88 -3.73 -22.05
CA GLU A 245 9.20 -2.87 -23.01
C GLU A 245 7.73 -2.62 -22.64
N LEU A 246 7.07 -3.61 -22.05
CA LEU A 246 5.69 -3.47 -21.62
C LEU A 246 5.56 -2.48 -20.44
N LEU A 247 6.49 -2.51 -19.48
CA LEU A 247 6.55 -1.50 -18.41
C LEU A 247 6.86 -0.11 -18.97
N ALA A 248 7.83 0.00 -19.89
CA ALA A 248 8.16 1.29 -20.50
C ALA A 248 6.99 1.84 -21.32
N GLU A 249 6.26 0.98 -22.03
CA GLU A 249 5.08 1.37 -22.82
C GLU A 249 3.96 1.89 -21.94
N ALA A 250 3.66 1.21 -20.83
CA ALA A 250 2.64 1.69 -19.88
C ALA A 250 2.97 3.09 -19.34
N VAL A 251 4.25 3.33 -19.00
CA VAL A 251 4.69 4.67 -18.57
C VAL A 251 4.58 5.68 -19.70
N ARG A 252 4.90 5.33 -20.95
CA ARG A 252 4.73 6.23 -22.12
C ARG A 252 3.27 6.64 -22.29
N VAL A 253 2.36 5.69 -22.17
CA VAL A 253 0.91 5.94 -22.31
C VAL A 253 0.44 6.90 -21.24
N LEU A 254 0.77 6.65 -19.97
CA LEU A 254 0.41 7.52 -18.86
C LEU A 254 1.04 8.91 -18.99
N ALA A 255 2.32 8.99 -19.38
CA ALA A 255 3.00 10.27 -19.61
C ALA A 255 2.41 11.05 -20.79
N ALA A 256 2.01 10.38 -21.88
CA ALA A 256 1.30 11.00 -22.99
C ALA A 256 -0.08 11.52 -22.58
N GLY A 257 -0.74 10.88 -21.60
CA GLY A 257 -1.96 11.35 -20.94
C GLY A 257 -1.74 12.50 -19.96
N GLY A 258 -0.47 12.94 -19.75
CA GLY A 258 -0.14 14.09 -18.91
C GLY A 258 0.40 13.71 -17.52
N ALA A 259 0.59 12.43 -17.21
CA ALA A 259 1.17 12.01 -15.96
C ALA A 259 2.62 12.52 -15.82
N ARG A 260 2.91 13.23 -14.74
CA ARG A 260 4.26 13.68 -14.38
C ARG A 260 4.95 12.72 -13.39
N GLU A 261 4.17 11.89 -12.75
CA GLU A 261 4.59 10.86 -11.84
C GLU A 261 3.75 9.60 -12.08
N VAL A 262 4.39 8.44 -12.03
CA VAL A 262 3.75 7.13 -12.13
C VAL A 262 4.22 6.28 -10.97
N ILE A 263 3.29 5.64 -10.26
CA ILE A 263 3.56 4.85 -9.08
C ILE A 263 3.43 3.35 -9.38
N ALA A 264 4.24 2.54 -8.70
CA ALA A 264 4.07 1.09 -8.60
C ALA A 264 4.35 0.64 -7.17
N ASP A 265 3.46 -0.14 -6.58
CA ASP A 265 3.64 -0.77 -5.27
C ASP A 265 3.98 -2.26 -5.47
N VAL A 266 5.23 -2.65 -5.24
CA VAL A 266 5.76 -3.99 -5.55
C VAL A 266 6.17 -4.72 -4.29
N GLU A 267 5.85 -5.99 -4.19
CA GLU A 267 6.35 -6.85 -3.12
C GLU A 267 7.88 -6.97 -3.16
N SER A 268 8.53 -6.81 -1.99
CA SER A 268 9.99 -6.72 -1.90
C SER A 268 10.74 -7.96 -2.42
N HIS A 269 10.07 -9.12 -2.49
CA HIS A 269 10.64 -10.36 -3.00
C HIS A 269 10.54 -10.48 -4.54
N ARG A 270 9.79 -9.64 -5.23
CA ARG A 270 9.67 -9.61 -6.71
C ARG A 270 10.89 -8.93 -7.35
N VAL A 271 12.07 -9.53 -7.15
CA VAL A 271 13.37 -8.92 -7.49
C VAL A 271 13.49 -8.56 -8.98
N ALA A 272 12.97 -9.39 -9.87
CA ALA A 272 13.02 -9.16 -11.32
C ALA A 272 12.23 -7.90 -11.71
N VAL A 273 11.03 -7.72 -11.16
CA VAL A 273 10.20 -6.54 -11.41
C VAL A 273 10.85 -5.28 -10.86
N LEU A 274 11.37 -5.34 -9.64
CA LEU A 274 12.07 -4.20 -9.01
C LEU A 274 13.29 -3.77 -9.82
N ALA A 275 14.09 -4.71 -10.29
CA ALA A 275 15.25 -4.43 -11.14
C ALA A 275 14.83 -3.80 -12.48
N GLU A 276 13.68 -4.21 -13.04
CA GLU A 276 13.20 -3.63 -14.29
C GLU A 276 12.62 -2.24 -14.09
N LEU A 277 11.87 -2.02 -13.01
CA LEU A 277 11.40 -0.69 -12.64
C LEU A 277 12.58 0.28 -12.46
N GLU A 278 13.65 -0.16 -11.80
CA GLU A 278 14.87 0.67 -11.65
C GLU A 278 15.50 1.02 -13.01
N ARG A 279 15.59 0.05 -13.94
CA ARG A 279 16.08 0.28 -15.30
C ARG A 279 15.18 1.23 -16.10
N THR A 280 13.88 1.18 -15.87
CA THR A 280 12.89 2.09 -16.47
C THR A 280 12.91 3.49 -15.84
N GLY A 281 13.69 3.69 -14.77
CA GLY A 281 13.89 4.99 -14.13
C GLY A 281 13.06 5.22 -12.88
N PHE A 282 12.36 4.21 -12.40
CA PHE A 282 11.69 4.30 -11.09
C PHE A 282 12.72 4.36 -9.95
N ARG A 283 12.33 5.02 -8.87
CA ARG A 283 13.08 5.07 -7.62
C ARG A 283 12.18 4.68 -6.46
N GLN A 284 12.70 3.94 -5.51
CA GLN A 284 11.97 3.62 -4.29
C GLN A 284 11.76 4.89 -3.46
N LEU A 285 10.50 5.22 -3.18
CA LEU A 285 10.10 6.34 -2.33
C LEU A 285 9.98 5.93 -0.86
N ARG A 286 9.32 4.80 -0.62
CA ARG A 286 9.02 4.30 0.72
C ARG A 286 8.82 2.79 0.71
N SER A 287 8.83 2.22 1.90
CA SER A 287 8.40 0.85 2.18
C SER A 287 7.10 0.86 2.98
N ARG A 288 6.39 -0.24 2.92
CA ARG A 288 5.23 -0.52 3.75
C ARG A 288 5.30 -1.97 4.19
N VAL A 289 5.50 -2.20 5.49
CA VAL A 289 5.36 -3.53 6.07
C VAL A 289 3.90 -3.75 6.40
N VAL A 290 3.36 -4.87 5.94
CA VAL A 290 1.94 -5.20 6.06
C VAL A 290 1.78 -6.23 7.17
N PHE A 291 0.93 -5.90 8.13
CA PHE A 291 0.45 -6.82 9.14
C PHE A 291 -1.04 -7.07 8.94
N ALA A 292 -1.48 -8.30 9.15
CA ALA A 292 -2.88 -8.69 9.03
C ALA A 292 -3.25 -9.68 10.15
N PRO A 293 -4.54 -9.84 10.44
CA PRO A 293 -5.00 -10.95 11.27
C PRO A 293 -4.53 -12.30 10.71
N PRO A 294 -4.33 -13.33 11.56
CA PRO A 294 -4.09 -14.69 11.07
C PRO A 294 -5.25 -15.15 10.19
N THR A 295 -4.94 -15.91 9.16
CA THR A 295 -5.97 -16.56 8.33
C THR A 295 -6.51 -17.78 9.07
N SER A 296 -7.77 -18.14 8.80
CA SER A 296 -8.44 -19.27 9.47
C SER A 296 -7.73 -20.64 9.26
N GLN A 297 -6.63 -20.68 8.53
CA GLN A 297 -5.83 -21.87 8.26
C GLN A 297 -4.46 -21.86 8.98
N GLU A 298 -4.09 -20.78 9.65
CA GLU A 298 -2.90 -20.64 10.51
C GLU A 298 -3.25 -20.80 11.99
#